data_5ae93942c7740bc1ab4cd0127661215f
#
_entry.id   5ae93942c7740bc1ab4cd0127661215f
#
_cell.length_a   1.000
_cell.length_b   1.000
_cell.length_c   1.000
_cell.angle_alpha   90.00
_cell.angle_beta   90.00
_cell.angle_gamma   90.00
#
_symmetry.space_group_name_H-M   'P 1'
#
loop_
_entity.id
_entity.type
_entity.pdbx_description
1 polymer ?
#
loop_
_entity_poly.entity_id
_entity_poly.type
_entity_poly.pdbx_seq_one_letter_code
_entity_poly.pdbx_strand_id
1 'polypeptide(L)'
;MRIAFVTQWFPPEPGTFVAAAIADGLAERGHEVHVLTGFPNYPTGRLQAGYPLRPYRREIRSDNVTVHRAPLFPSHNGSAIKRMANYLSFGVSASWIARTKMPIPDVWLTYSSPATAALPALTVPRRLRAPSYLLLQDLWPDSVTESGFVHGKLGRGIDAALHRFCDWTYRRSAGIGIISPSMADLLVERGVEPAKIHLLPNWVEDTHLSPYQAPTDALRRSLGLPEGRLFMYAGNIGELQGLEPLIEAFAKCPETSLVLVGEGIARASLQHLVTSRDILNVHFLPSQPIDRIGLFIAAADVQIVSLRDTRLLRATMPSKLQSCMAASRPVLASAAGDVADLITASESGIAVPPGDVPAAIDAIRRLRDTPTDTLLEMGRRARAHYELNFAPDVGVDRLESLLERATATRRNC
;
A
#
# COMPACT_ATOMS: atom_id res chain seq x y z
N MET A 1 -5.71 -18.86 17.78
CA MET A 1 -6.95 -18.87 16.96
C MET A 1 -6.67 -19.51 15.62
N ARG A 2 -7.71 -20.07 14.99
CA ARG A 2 -7.67 -20.45 13.58
C ARG A 2 -8.20 -19.29 12.73
N ILE A 3 -7.36 -18.71 11.91
CA ILE A 3 -7.67 -17.53 11.11
C ILE A 3 -7.80 -17.93 9.64
N ALA A 4 -8.95 -17.66 9.02
CA ALA A 4 -9.13 -17.76 7.58
C ALA A 4 -8.81 -16.41 6.95
N PHE A 5 -7.63 -16.27 6.36
CA PHE A 5 -7.14 -15.04 5.74
C PHE A 5 -7.40 -15.04 4.25
N VAL A 6 -8.25 -14.17 3.77
CA VAL A 6 -8.61 -14.06 2.35
C VAL A 6 -7.92 -12.85 1.72
N THR A 7 -7.16 -13.11 0.68
CA THR A 7 -6.52 -12.08 -0.17
C THR A 7 -6.43 -12.59 -1.60
N GLN A 8 -6.70 -11.75 -2.59
CA GLN A 8 -6.62 -12.19 -3.98
C GLN A 8 -5.19 -12.47 -4.41
N TRP A 9 -4.22 -11.68 -3.95
CA TRP A 9 -2.82 -11.78 -4.29
C TRP A 9 -1.97 -12.18 -3.08
N PHE A 10 -1.10 -13.15 -3.27
CA PHE A 10 -0.21 -13.67 -2.23
C PHE A 10 1.09 -14.20 -2.89
N PRO A 11 2.22 -14.25 -2.19
CA PRO A 11 3.45 -14.78 -2.78
C PRO A 11 3.24 -16.09 -3.57
N PRO A 12 3.96 -16.26 -4.71
CA PRO A 12 5.15 -15.52 -5.14
C PRO A 12 4.90 -14.26 -5.98
N GLU A 13 3.69 -13.70 -6.00
CA GLU A 13 3.39 -12.48 -6.75
C GLU A 13 4.12 -11.27 -6.16
N PRO A 14 4.72 -10.39 -7.01
CA PRO A 14 5.40 -9.20 -6.52
C PRO A 14 4.39 -8.22 -5.88
N GLY A 15 4.87 -7.43 -4.91
CA GLY A 15 4.04 -6.42 -4.23
C GLY A 15 3.08 -6.98 -3.18
N THR A 16 3.20 -8.26 -2.81
CA THR A 16 2.30 -8.93 -1.85
C THR A 16 2.90 -9.03 -0.43
N PHE A 17 3.92 -8.22 -0.14
CA PHE A 17 4.67 -8.34 1.14
C PHE A 17 3.78 -8.05 2.34
N VAL A 18 2.85 -7.10 2.27
CA VAL A 18 1.94 -6.77 3.39
C VAL A 18 1.06 -7.98 3.72
N ALA A 19 0.48 -8.64 2.71
CA ALA A 19 -0.34 -9.83 2.93
C ALA A 19 0.50 -11.00 3.49
N ALA A 20 1.76 -11.16 3.02
CA ALA A 20 2.67 -12.15 3.56
C ALA A 20 3.03 -11.84 5.02
N ALA A 21 3.42 -10.60 5.32
CA ALA A 21 3.78 -10.17 6.67
C ALA A 21 2.61 -10.31 7.67
N ILE A 22 1.37 -10.08 7.23
CA ILE A 22 0.17 -10.34 8.04
C ILE A 22 0.08 -11.83 8.39
N ALA A 23 0.19 -12.72 7.40
CA ALA A 23 0.06 -14.15 7.61
C ALA A 23 1.19 -14.71 8.48
N ASP A 24 2.42 -14.33 8.17
CA ASP A 24 3.61 -14.80 8.88
C ASP A 24 3.65 -14.25 10.31
N GLY A 25 3.37 -12.96 10.53
CA GLY A 25 3.35 -12.34 11.85
C GLY A 25 2.26 -12.91 12.78
N LEU A 26 1.07 -13.21 12.27
CA LEU A 26 0.04 -13.90 13.05
C LEU A 26 0.43 -15.35 13.38
N ALA A 27 1.12 -16.03 12.45
CA ALA A 27 1.60 -17.40 12.70
C ALA A 27 2.73 -17.45 13.74
N GLU A 28 3.62 -16.47 13.76
CA GLU A 28 4.67 -16.33 14.78
C GLU A 28 4.11 -16.13 16.20
N ARG A 29 2.90 -15.57 16.31
CA ARG A 29 2.13 -15.48 17.59
C ARG A 29 1.34 -16.75 17.94
N GLY A 30 1.57 -17.83 17.20
CA GLY A 30 0.97 -19.14 17.47
C GLY A 30 -0.45 -19.30 16.93
N HIS A 31 -0.90 -18.44 16.00
CA HIS A 31 -2.17 -18.64 15.32
C HIS A 31 -2.03 -19.60 14.13
N GLU A 32 -3.03 -20.43 13.89
CA GLU A 32 -3.15 -21.28 12.70
C GLU A 32 -3.77 -20.44 11.57
N VAL A 33 -2.98 -20.09 10.55
CA VAL A 33 -3.40 -19.20 9.47
C VAL A 33 -3.64 -19.99 8.18
N HIS A 34 -4.86 -19.93 7.69
CA HIS A 34 -5.25 -20.50 6.40
C HIS A 34 -5.47 -19.39 5.39
N VAL A 35 -4.48 -19.16 4.51
CA VAL A 35 -4.55 -18.15 3.46
C VAL A 35 -5.34 -18.67 2.27
N LEU A 36 -6.44 -18.02 1.92
CA LEU A 36 -7.23 -18.28 0.72
C LEU A 36 -6.93 -17.24 -0.33
N THR A 37 -6.29 -17.66 -1.43
CA THR A 37 -5.76 -16.74 -2.46
C THR A 37 -5.96 -17.28 -3.88
N GLY A 38 -5.68 -16.45 -4.87
CA GLY A 38 -5.72 -16.83 -6.29
C GLY A 38 -4.48 -17.61 -6.75
N PHE A 39 -4.54 -18.19 -7.95
CA PHE A 39 -3.34 -18.63 -8.65
C PHE A 39 -2.55 -17.40 -9.11
N PRO A 40 -1.20 -17.38 -8.94
CA PRO A 40 -0.38 -16.21 -9.24
C PRO A 40 -0.46 -15.78 -10.70
N ASN A 41 -0.85 -14.52 -10.94
CA ASN A 41 -1.02 -13.96 -12.29
C ASN A 41 -0.65 -12.46 -12.38
N TYR A 42 -0.40 -11.82 -11.25
CA TYR A 42 0.01 -10.42 -11.18
C TYR A 42 1.53 -10.27 -11.39
N PRO A 43 2.02 -9.21 -12.08
CA PRO A 43 1.29 -8.09 -12.69
C PRO A 43 0.90 -8.33 -14.15
N THR A 44 1.35 -9.41 -14.78
CA THR A 44 1.26 -9.61 -16.23
C THR A 44 -0.12 -10.07 -16.72
N GLY A 45 -0.99 -10.53 -15.81
CA GLY A 45 -2.26 -11.18 -16.16
C GLY A 45 -2.08 -12.57 -16.79
N ARG A 46 -0.90 -13.17 -16.64
CA ARG A 46 -0.59 -14.54 -17.06
C ARG A 46 -0.19 -15.35 -15.85
N LEU A 47 -0.59 -16.62 -15.82
CA LEU A 47 -0.17 -17.52 -14.75
C LEU A 47 1.36 -17.62 -14.71
N GLN A 48 1.91 -17.56 -13.49
CA GLN A 48 3.36 -17.71 -13.31
C GLN A 48 3.84 -19.15 -13.58
N ALA A 49 5.09 -19.28 -13.98
CA ALA A 49 5.74 -20.58 -14.19
C ALA A 49 5.65 -21.43 -12.89
N GLY A 50 5.34 -22.72 -13.03
CA GLY A 50 5.15 -23.62 -11.89
C GLY A 50 3.74 -23.58 -11.26
N TYR A 51 2.85 -22.70 -11.75
CA TYR A 51 1.47 -22.58 -11.28
C TYR A 51 0.43 -22.84 -12.39
N PRO A 52 0.35 -24.06 -12.93
CA PRO A 52 -0.69 -24.38 -13.89
C PRO A 52 -2.06 -24.25 -13.22
N LEU A 53 -3.05 -23.73 -13.96
CA LEU A 53 -4.40 -23.56 -13.43
C LEU A 53 -5.00 -24.94 -13.08
N ARG A 54 -5.42 -25.06 -11.84
CA ARG A 54 -6.07 -26.26 -11.30
C ARG A 54 -7.35 -25.85 -10.53
N PRO A 55 -8.30 -26.77 -10.33
CA PRO A 55 -9.50 -26.46 -9.53
C PRO A 55 -9.18 -26.07 -8.09
N TYR A 56 -8.06 -26.58 -7.55
CA TYR A 56 -7.58 -26.28 -6.21
C TYR A 56 -6.11 -26.71 -6.07
N ARG A 57 -5.34 -25.94 -5.27
CA ARG A 57 -3.99 -26.32 -4.83
C ARG A 57 -3.81 -25.92 -3.36
N ARG A 58 -3.22 -26.83 -2.57
CA ARG A 58 -2.81 -26.56 -1.18
C ARG A 58 -1.29 -26.53 -1.12
N GLU A 59 -0.76 -25.55 -0.40
CA GLU A 59 0.67 -25.37 -0.16
C GLU A 59 0.89 -25.15 1.34
N ILE A 60 1.94 -25.73 1.90
CA ILE A 60 2.39 -25.43 3.26
C ILE A 60 3.50 -24.41 3.14
N ARG A 61 3.32 -23.23 3.73
CA ARG A 61 4.33 -22.16 3.75
C ARG A 61 5.21 -22.25 4.99
N SER A 62 4.62 -22.54 6.14
CA SER A 62 5.28 -22.84 7.41
C SER A 62 4.39 -23.75 8.25
N ASP A 63 4.83 -24.15 9.44
CA ASP A 63 4.08 -25.04 10.32
C ASP A 63 2.67 -24.50 10.64
N ASN A 64 2.53 -23.19 10.75
CA ASN A 64 1.28 -22.53 11.10
C ASN A 64 0.62 -21.80 9.92
N VAL A 65 1.21 -21.81 8.69
CA VAL A 65 0.62 -21.14 7.52
C VAL A 65 0.37 -22.13 6.39
N THR A 66 -0.92 -22.35 6.10
CA THR A 66 -1.37 -23.15 4.95
C THR A 66 -2.00 -22.24 3.89
N VAL A 67 -1.56 -22.36 2.64
CA VAL A 67 -2.09 -21.57 1.51
C VAL A 67 -3.03 -22.42 0.67
N HIS A 68 -4.23 -21.92 0.43
CA HIS A 68 -5.27 -22.50 -0.41
C HIS A 68 -5.45 -21.67 -1.66
N ARG A 69 -5.08 -22.19 -2.85
CA ARG A 69 -5.21 -21.46 -4.10
C ARG A 69 -6.50 -21.82 -4.82
N ALA A 70 -7.27 -20.78 -5.12
CA ALA A 70 -8.52 -20.84 -5.87
C ALA A 70 -8.28 -20.44 -7.34
N PRO A 71 -8.91 -21.11 -8.31
CA PRO A 71 -8.81 -20.73 -9.72
C PRO A 71 -9.44 -19.37 -9.97
N LEU A 72 -8.90 -18.65 -10.96
CA LEU A 72 -9.43 -17.37 -11.40
C LEU A 72 -9.21 -17.20 -12.90
N PHE A 73 -9.91 -16.25 -13.51
CA PHE A 73 -9.65 -15.81 -14.87
C PHE A 73 -8.39 -14.90 -14.87
N PRO A 74 -7.23 -15.37 -15.39
CA PRO A 74 -6.01 -14.57 -15.30
C PRO A 74 -6.10 -13.37 -16.22
N SER A 75 -6.02 -12.18 -15.65
CA SER A 75 -6.01 -10.91 -16.40
C SER A 75 -5.54 -9.76 -15.53
N HIS A 76 -4.68 -8.92 -16.09
CA HIS A 76 -4.25 -7.65 -15.48
C HIS A 76 -3.96 -6.58 -16.54
N ASN A 77 -4.62 -6.70 -17.72
CA ASN A 77 -4.45 -5.74 -18.79
C ASN A 77 -5.41 -4.54 -18.67
N GLY A 78 -5.28 -3.55 -19.59
CA GLY A 78 -6.07 -2.31 -19.60
C GLY A 78 -7.60 -2.47 -19.73
N SER A 79 -8.13 -3.67 -19.99
CA SER A 79 -9.58 -3.90 -20.12
C SER A 79 -10.25 -4.01 -18.75
N ALA A 80 -11.13 -3.04 -18.44
CA ALA A 80 -11.95 -3.03 -17.22
C ALA A 80 -12.78 -4.30 -17.06
N ILE A 81 -13.39 -4.78 -18.14
CA ILE A 81 -14.23 -5.98 -18.14
C ILE A 81 -13.41 -7.21 -17.77
N LYS A 82 -12.23 -7.37 -18.35
CA LYS A 82 -11.35 -8.51 -18.05
C LYS A 82 -10.84 -8.48 -16.62
N ARG A 83 -10.53 -7.29 -16.07
CA ARG A 83 -10.16 -7.14 -14.67
C ARG A 83 -11.32 -7.47 -13.73
N MET A 84 -12.54 -7.03 -14.06
CA MET A 84 -13.72 -7.38 -13.28
C MET A 84 -13.99 -8.89 -13.33
N ALA A 85 -13.81 -9.53 -14.49
CA ALA A 85 -13.90 -10.98 -14.64
C ALA A 85 -12.85 -11.71 -13.78
N ASN A 86 -11.62 -11.18 -13.69
CA ASN A 86 -10.59 -11.69 -12.79
C ASN A 86 -11.06 -11.63 -11.32
N TYR A 87 -11.53 -10.48 -10.86
CA TYR A 87 -11.98 -10.26 -9.48
C TYR A 87 -13.21 -11.10 -9.11
N LEU A 88 -14.21 -11.16 -9.97
CA LEU A 88 -15.42 -11.94 -9.72
C LEU A 88 -15.16 -13.44 -9.78
N SER A 89 -14.36 -13.92 -10.74
CA SER A 89 -14.02 -15.33 -10.83
C SER A 89 -13.25 -15.82 -9.59
N PHE A 90 -12.33 -15.00 -9.06
CA PHE A 90 -11.69 -15.29 -7.77
C PHE A 90 -12.71 -15.34 -6.64
N GLY A 91 -13.55 -14.32 -6.49
CA GLY A 91 -14.53 -14.28 -5.39
C GLY A 91 -15.46 -15.49 -5.38
N VAL A 92 -15.93 -15.94 -6.56
CA VAL A 92 -16.80 -17.13 -6.71
C VAL A 92 -16.04 -18.42 -6.40
N SER A 93 -14.90 -18.64 -7.01
CA SER A 93 -14.12 -19.87 -6.81
C SER A 93 -13.59 -19.99 -5.39
N ALA A 94 -13.09 -18.88 -4.82
CA ALA A 94 -12.68 -18.81 -3.43
C ALA A 94 -13.84 -19.11 -2.45
N SER A 95 -15.05 -18.64 -2.75
CA SER A 95 -16.25 -19.00 -1.95
C SER A 95 -16.55 -20.49 -2.00
N TRP A 96 -16.31 -21.14 -3.12
CA TRP A 96 -16.45 -22.61 -3.21
C TRP A 96 -15.36 -23.33 -2.41
N ILE A 97 -14.10 -22.93 -2.52
CA ILE A 97 -12.99 -23.48 -1.74
C ILE A 97 -13.22 -23.28 -0.25
N ALA A 98 -13.66 -22.10 0.17
CA ALA A 98 -14.00 -21.79 1.56
C ALA A 98 -15.01 -22.78 2.16
N ARG A 99 -15.99 -23.23 1.36
CA ARG A 99 -17.05 -24.16 1.81
C ARG A 99 -16.61 -25.61 1.86
N THR A 100 -15.67 -26.00 1.02
CA THR A 100 -15.35 -27.41 0.73
C THR A 100 -13.98 -27.86 1.22
N LYS A 101 -13.02 -26.94 1.33
CA LYS A 101 -11.60 -27.22 1.59
C LYS A 101 -11.02 -26.51 2.81
N MET A 102 -11.67 -25.45 3.30
CA MET A 102 -11.20 -24.71 4.46
C MET A 102 -11.66 -25.36 5.74
N PRO A 103 -10.83 -25.39 6.80
CA PRO A 103 -11.26 -25.75 8.13
C PRO A 103 -12.23 -24.69 8.69
N ILE A 104 -12.93 -25.03 9.78
CA ILE A 104 -13.80 -24.06 10.47
C ILE A 104 -12.92 -23.01 11.15
N PRO A 105 -13.02 -21.73 10.77
CA PRO A 105 -12.22 -20.67 11.38
C PRO A 105 -12.88 -20.12 12.66
N ASP A 106 -12.05 -19.53 13.53
CA ASP A 106 -12.51 -18.69 14.63
C ASP A 106 -12.88 -17.28 14.14
N VAL A 107 -12.16 -16.79 13.12
CA VAL A 107 -12.36 -15.47 12.48
C VAL A 107 -11.99 -15.51 11.01
N TRP A 108 -12.74 -14.75 10.21
CA TRP A 108 -12.41 -14.43 8.82
C TRP A 108 -11.70 -13.06 8.80
N LEU A 109 -10.49 -13.04 8.28
CA LEU A 109 -9.75 -11.82 7.97
C LEU A 109 -9.72 -11.64 6.45
N THR A 110 -10.13 -10.48 5.95
CA THR A 110 -10.14 -10.20 4.52
C THR A 110 -9.29 -8.98 4.21
N TYR A 111 -8.24 -9.17 3.40
CA TYR A 111 -7.49 -8.08 2.78
C TYR A 111 -8.27 -7.61 1.55
N SER A 112 -9.00 -6.50 1.72
CA SER A 112 -10.01 -6.03 0.77
C SER A 112 -9.39 -5.19 -0.35
N SER A 113 -8.64 -5.84 -1.19
CA SER A 113 -8.14 -5.34 -2.48
C SER A 113 -8.00 -6.53 -3.41
N PRO A 114 -8.98 -6.75 -4.31
CA PRO A 114 -10.25 -6.05 -4.54
C PRO A 114 -11.34 -6.38 -3.51
N ALA A 115 -12.41 -5.56 -3.47
CA ALA A 115 -13.52 -5.76 -2.54
C ALA A 115 -14.20 -7.14 -2.67
N THR A 116 -14.16 -7.77 -3.84
CA THR A 116 -14.71 -9.12 -4.09
C THR A 116 -14.02 -10.21 -3.26
N ALA A 117 -12.84 -9.94 -2.70
CA ALA A 117 -12.18 -10.86 -1.76
C ALA A 117 -13.01 -11.10 -0.47
N ALA A 118 -13.99 -10.25 -0.16
CA ALA A 118 -14.89 -10.46 0.96
C ALA A 118 -15.96 -11.54 0.72
N LEU A 119 -16.23 -11.93 -0.51
CA LEU A 119 -17.28 -12.92 -0.85
C LEU A 119 -17.15 -14.25 -0.09
N PRO A 120 -15.97 -14.88 0.04
CA PRO A 120 -15.83 -16.12 0.78
C PRO A 120 -16.39 -16.03 2.21
N ALA A 121 -15.94 -15.04 2.99
CA ALA A 121 -16.35 -14.86 4.38
C ALA A 121 -17.87 -14.61 4.53
N LEU A 122 -18.48 -13.90 3.58
CA LEU A 122 -19.88 -13.47 3.63
C LEU A 122 -20.87 -14.53 3.12
N THR A 123 -20.42 -15.47 2.30
CA THR A 123 -21.27 -16.45 1.62
C THR A 123 -21.18 -17.86 2.19
N VAL A 124 -20.28 -18.12 3.15
CA VAL A 124 -20.18 -19.46 3.79
C VAL A 124 -21.46 -19.88 4.52
N PRO A 125 -21.74 -21.20 4.56
CA PRO A 125 -22.89 -21.73 5.29
C PRO A 125 -22.75 -21.49 6.80
N ARG A 126 -23.88 -21.56 7.53
CA ARG A 126 -23.93 -21.25 8.99
C ARG A 126 -22.84 -21.93 9.80
N ARG A 127 -22.51 -23.19 9.50
CA ARG A 127 -21.48 -23.99 10.20
C ARG A 127 -20.06 -23.40 10.11
N LEU A 128 -19.76 -22.62 9.05
CA LEU A 128 -18.47 -21.97 8.80
C LEU A 128 -18.51 -20.46 9.12
N ARG A 129 -19.63 -19.96 9.63
CA ARG A 129 -19.76 -18.55 9.99
C ARG A 129 -18.92 -18.26 11.22
N ALA A 130 -18.03 -17.31 11.07
CA ALA A 130 -17.25 -16.70 12.13
C ALA A 130 -17.33 -15.18 11.94
N PRO A 131 -16.95 -14.37 12.93
CA PRO A 131 -16.81 -12.94 12.73
C PRO A 131 -15.93 -12.65 11.52
N SER A 132 -16.30 -11.65 10.72
CA SER A 132 -15.53 -11.21 9.55
C SER A 132 -14.94 -9.86 9.83
N TYR A 133 -13.61 -9.74 9.73
CA TYR A 133 -12.87 -8.51 9.86
C TYR A 133 -12.30 -8.11 8.49
N LEU A 134 -12.49 -6.85 8.09
CA LEU A 134 -12.00 -6.33 6.82
C LEU A 134 -10.76 -5.46 7.04
N LEU A 135 -9.74 -5.63 6.22
CA LEU A 135 -8.62 -4.70 6.07
C LEU A 135 -8.81 -3.94 4.76
N LEU A 136 -9.27 -2.71 4.83
CA LEU A 136 -9.49 -1.87 3.66
C LEU A 136 -8.18 -1.23 3.23
N GLN A 137 -7.72 -1.62 2.05
CA GLN A 137 -6.54 -1.05 1.42
C GLN A 137 -6.90 0.08 0.47
N ASP A 138 -8.07 -0.04 -0.15
CA ASP A 138 -8.62 0.90 -1.12
C ASP A 138 -10.10 1.10 -0.85
N LEU A 139 -10.59 2.32 -1.03
CA LEU A 139 -12.01 2.64 -0.95
C LEU A 139 -12.70 2.31 -2.26
N TRP A 140 -13.20 1.07 -2.37
CA TRP A 140 -14.08 0.65 -3.45
C TRP A 140 -15.50 1.23 -3.28
N PRO A 141 -16.19 1.56 -4.37
CA PRO A 141 -15.75 1.51 -5.76
C PRO A 141 -14.98 2.77 -6.23
N ASP A 142 -14.80 3.81 -5.41
CA ASP A 142 -14.23 5.09 -5.83
C ASP A 142 -12.86 4.94 -6.46
N SER A 143 -11.99 4.08 -5.92
CA SER A 143 -10.67 3.79 -6.50
C SER A 143 -10.75 3.17 -7.90
N VAL A 144 -11.85 2.47 -8.21
CA VAL A 144 -12.10 1.90 -9.54
C VAL A 144 -12.67 2.97 -10.48
N THR A 145 -13.55 3.82 -9.98
CA THR A 145 -14.24 4.85 -10.77
C THR A 145 -13.29 5.99 -11.15
N GLU A 146 -12.46 6.46 -10.22
CA GLU A 146 -11.42 7.48 -10.48
C GLU A 146 -10.37 7.01 -11.49
N SER A 147 -10.15 5.70 -11.62
CA SER A 147 -9.25 5.13 -12.63
C SER A 147 -9.84 5.12 -14.06
N GLY A 148 -10.99 5.76 -14.31
CA GLY A 148 -11.59 5.92 -15.64
C GLY A 148 -12.28 4.66 -16.18
N PHE A 149 -12.62 3.69 -15.31
CA PHE A 149 -13.18 2.41 -15.74
C PHE A 149 -14.62 2.43 -16.23
N VAL A 150 -15.38 3.50 -15.90
CA VAL A 150 -16.83 3.44 -16.04
C VAL A 150 -17.37 4.69 -16.71
N HIS A 151 -17.73 4.58 -18.00
CA HIS A 151 -18.38 5.66 -18.74
C HIS A 151 -19.78 5.27 -19.22
N GLY A 152 -20.70 6.23 -19.29
CA GLY A 152 -22.05 6.07 -19.84
C GLY A 152 -23.09 5.48 -18.87
N LYS A 153 -24.31 5.18 -19.41
CA LYS A 153 -25.45 4.68 -18.60
C LYS A 153 -25.18 3.31 -17.97
N LEU A 154 -24.54 2.39 -18.69
CA LEU A 154 -24.17 1.06 -18.19
C LEU A 154 -23.17 1.19 -17.03
N GLY A 155 -22.27 2.15 -17.14
CA GLY A 155 -21.29 2.45 -16.11
C GLY A 155 -21.93 2.85 -14.79
N ARG A 156 -22.91 3.73 -14.79
CA ARG A 156 -23.63 4.12 -13.57
C ARG A 156 -24.33 2.95 -12.90
N GLY A 157 -24.87 2.00 -13.67
CA GLY A 157 -25.48 0.79 -13.12
C GLY A 157 -24.47 -0.13 -12.42
N ILE A 158 -23.28 -0.30 -13.00
CA ILE A 158 -22.18 -1.07 -12.41
C ILE A 158 -21.68 -0.40 -11.13
N ASP A 159 -21.48 0.90 -11.16
CA ASP A 159 -21.06 1.69 -10.01
C ASP A 159 -22.04 1.56 -8.83
N ALA A 160 -23.34 1.73 -9.08
CA ALA A 160 -24.37 1.55 -8.07
C ALA A 160 -24.41 0.11 -7.49
N ALA A 161 -24.14 -0.90 -8.31
CA ALA A 161 -24.08 -2.29 -7.88
C ALA A 161 -22.84 -2.54 -6.99
N LEU A 162 -21.70 -1.95 -7.33
CA LEU A 162 -20.46 -2.03 -6.55
C LEU A 162 -20.61 -1.30 -5.21
N HIS A 163 -21.24 -0.11 -5.17
CA HIS A 163 -21.54 0.58 -3.92
C HIS A 163 -22.42 -0.28 -3.01
N ARG A 164 -23.52 -0.85 -3.52
CA ARG A 164 -24.40 -1.74 -2.75
C ARG A 164 -23.67 -2.97 -2.22
N PHE A 165 -22.75 -3.53 -3.02
CA PHE A 165 -21.93 -4.65 -2.60
C PHE A 165 -20.98 -4.26 -1.46
N CYS A 166 -20.28 -3.12 -1.56
CA CYS A 166 -19.40 -2.62 -0.52
C CYS A 166 -20.18 -2.33 0.78
N ASP A 167 -21.32 -1.62 0.68
CA ASP A 167 -22.18 -1.33 1.84
C ASP A 167 -22.70 -2.61 2.50
N TRP A 168 -23.08 -3.61 1.72
CA TRP A 168 -23.50 -4.92 2.24
C TRP A 168 -22.35 -5.60 2.98
N THR A 169 -21.13 -5.50 2.45
CA THR A 169 -19.91 -6.04 3.04
C THR A 169 -19.59 -5.36 4.37
N TYR A 170 -19.62 -4.02 4.40
CA TYR A 170 -19.34 -3.24 5.61
C TYR A 170 -20.34 -3.50 6.72
N ARG A 171 -21.65 -3.53 6.40
CA ARG A 171 -22.70 -3.85 7.41
C ARG A 171 -22.52 -5.21 8.05
N ARG A 172 -22.04 -6.21 7.29
CA ARG A 172 -21.87 -7.60 7.77
C ARG A 172 -20.55 -7.86 8.49
N SER A 173 -19.61 -6.95 8.39
CA SER A 173 -18.32 -7.09 9.05
C SER A 173 -18.44 -6.77 10.53
N ALA A 174 -17.73 -7.55 11.35
CA ALA A 174 -17.61 -7.31 12.78
C ALA A 174 -16.71 -6.10 13.08
N GLY A 175 -15.72 -5.83 12.20
CA GLY A 175 -14.86 -4.67 12.27
C GLY A 175 -14.19 -4.39 10.93
N ILE A 176 -13.69 -3.17 10.78
CA ILE A 176 -13.06 -2.66 9.57
C ILE A 176 -11.77 -1.95 9.98
N GLY A 177 -10.64 -2.50 9.57
CA GLY A 177 -9.33 -1.86 9.66
C GLY A 177 -9.11 -0.94 8.46
N ILE A 178 -8.75 0.31 8.72
CA ILE A 178 -8.44 1.32 7.71
C ILE A 178 -6.97 1.72 7.79
N ILE A 179 -6.36 2.02 6.64
CA ILE A 179 -4.92 2.32 6.57
C ILE A 179 -4.59 3.79 6.86
N SER A 180 -5.59 4.67 6.92
CA SER A 180 -5.40 6.12 7.03
C SER A 180 -6.60 6.76 7.74
N PRO A 181 -6.39 7.79 8.59
CA PRO A 181 -7.43 8.38 9.42
C PRO A 181 -8.64 8.91 8.64
N SER A 182 -8.42 9.65 7.56
CA SER A 182 -9.51 10.26 6.76
C SER A 182 -10.39 9.21 6.03
N MET A 183 -9.95 7.95 5.93
CA MET A 183 -10.83 6.87 5.46
C MET A 183 -12.03 6.67 6.40
N ALA A 184 -11.90 6.98 7.70
CA ALA A 184 -12.99 6.85 8.64
C ALA A 184 -14.16 7.75 8.27
N ASP A 185 -13.91 9.02 7.95
CA ASP A 185 -14.92 9.99 7.57
C ASP A 185 -15.68 9.53 6.31
N LEU A 186 -14.93 9.04 5.31
CA LEU A 186 -15.50 8.52 4.07
C LEU A 186 -16.38 7.28 4.29
N LEU A 187 -16.04 6.42 5.26
CA LEU A 187 -16.87 5.27 5.62
C LEU A 187 -18.11 5.67 6.44
N VAL A 188 -17.97 6.64 7.35
CA VAL A 188 -19.11 7.20 8.13
C VAL A 188 -20.13 7.87 7.20
N GLU A 189 -19.68 8.64 6.20
CA GLU A 189 -20.55 9.21 5.18
C GLU A 189 -21.33 8.11 4.40
N ARG A 190 -20.79 6.91 4.27
CA ARG A 190 -21.46 5.73 3.68
C ARG A 190 -22.34 4.95 4.66
N GLY A 191 -22.52 5.47 5.88
CA GLY A 191 -23.37 4.87 6.90
C GLY A 191 -22.71 3.70 7.64
N VAL A 192 -21.39 3.61 7.64
CA VAL A 192 -20.67 2.65 8.49
C VAL A 192 -20.66 3.17 9.92
N GLU A 193 -20.99 2.31 10.86
CA GLU A 193 -20.99 2.64 12.29
C GLU A 193 -19.54 2.93 12.76
N PRO A 194 -19.27 4.11 13.38
CA PRO A 194 -17.92 4.50 13.80
C PRO A 194 -17.25 3.48 14.72
N ALA A 195 -18.01 2.80 15.59
CA ALA A 195 -17.49 1.78 16.51
C ALA A 195 -16.88 0.55 15.81
N LYS A 196 -17.18 0.35 14.52
CA LYS A 196 -16.60 -0.74 13.72
C LYS A 196 -15.31 -0.34 13.01
N ILE A 197 -14.98 0.95 12.96
CA ILE A 197 -13.85 1.48 12.20
C ILE A 197 -12.64 1.59 13.13
N HIS A 198 -11.53 0.97 12.73
CA HIS A 198 -10.30 0.95 13.51
C HIS A 198 -9.12 1.35 12.64
N LEU A 199 -8.32 2.29 13.11
CA LEU A 199 -7.09 2.67 12.41
C LEU A 199 -6.05 1.54 12.55
N LEU A 200 -5.71 0.95 11.43
CA LEU A 200 -4.72 -0.11 11.29
C LEU A 200 -3.87 0.15 10.04
N PRO A 201 -2.91 1.06 10.11
CA PRO A 201 -2.01 1.34 9.00
C PRO A 201 -1.27 0.08 8.57
N ASN A 202 -0.94 -0.02 7.30
CA ASN A 202 -0.01 -1.04 6.85
C ASN A 202 1.34 -0.84 7.54
N TRP A 203 2.10 -1.90 7.64
CA TRP A 203 3.48 -1.86 8.15
C TRP A 203 4.46 -2.28 7.08
N VAL A 204 5.69 -1.89 7.24
CA VAL A 204 6.79 -2.17 6.31
C VAL A 204 7.93 -2.77 7.09
N GLU A 205 8.46 -3.90 6.61
CA GLU A 205 9.69 -4.46 7.14
C GLU A 205 10.88 -3.54 6.84
N ASP A 206 11.73 -3.34 7.83
CA ASP A 206 12.90 -2.45 7.75
C ASP A 206 14.25 -3.21 7.69
N THR A 207 14.21 -4.52 7.56
CA THR A 207 15.39 -5.39 7.54
C THR A 207 16.42 -5.02 6.45
N HIS A 208 15.97 -4.41 5.36
CA HIS A 208 16.82 -3.94 4.26
C HIS A 208 17.18 -2.46 4.34
N LEU A 209 16.78 -1.76 5.41
CA LEU A 209 17.02 -0.35 5.61
C LEU A 209 18.17 -0.14 6.59
N SER A 210 18.92 0.94 6.42
CA SER A 210 20.02 1.33 7.32
C SER A 210 19.66 2.64 8.03
N PRO A 211 18.86 2.58 9.11
CA PRO A 211 18.47 3.77 9.84
C PRO A 211 19.68 4.44 10.54
N TYR A 212 19.55 5.72 10.81
CA TYR A 212 20.51 6.54 11.57
C TYR A 212 21.87 6.81 10.91
N GLN A 213 22.17 6.25 9.75
CA GLN A 213 23.43 6.54 9.06
C GLN A 213 23.29 7.81 8.21
N ALA A 214 24.23 8.74 8.36
CA ALA A 214 24.30 9.89 7.45
C ALA A 214 24.67 9.44 6.04
N PRO A 215 24.09 10.05 4.99
CA PRO A 215 24.51 9.82 3.62
C PRO A 215 25.99 10.17 3.45
N THR A 216 26.74 9.35 2.74
CA THR A 216 28.15 9.61 2.47
C THR A 216 28.41 9.73 0.97
N ASP A 217 29.36 10.59 0.59
CA ASP A 217 29.76 10.71 -0.81
C ASP A 217 30.38 9.41 -1.36
N ALA A 218 31.00 8.60 -0.48
CA ALA A 218 31.50 7.29 -0.87
C ALA A 218 30.37 6.35 -1.31
N LEU A 219 29.25 6.31 -0.56
CA LEU A 219 28.07 5.53 -0.92
C LEU A 219 27.45 6.06 -2.23
N ARG A 220 27.30 7.38 -2.36
CA ARG A 220 26.77 8.00 -3.59
C ARG A 220 27.60 7.65 -4.82
N ARG A 221 28.91 7.79 -4.74
CA ARG A 221 29.83 7.42 -5.83
C ARG A 221 29.72 5.92 -6.19
N SER A 222 29.60 5.04 -5.19
CA SER A 222 29.48 3.59 -5.44
C SER A 222 28.17 3.23 -6.15
N LEU A 223 27.12 4.05 -6.01
CA LEU A 223 25.81 3.88 -6.64
C LEU A 223 25.65 4.72 -7.93
N GLY A 224 26.67 5.50 -8.32
CA GLY A 224 26.61 6.40 -9.48
C GLY A 224 25.62 7.55 -9.28
N LEU A 225 25.43 8.01 -8.05
CA LEU A 225 24.51 9.09 -7.68
C LEU A 225 25.23 10.45 -7.68
N PRO A 226 24.49 11.56 -7.89
CA PRO A 226 25.04 12.91 -7.79
C PRO A 226 25.60 13.23 -6.41
N GLU A 227 26.60 14.10 -6.39
CA GLU A 227 27.11 14.70 -5.16
C GLU A 227 26.23 15.89 -4.71
N GLY A 228 26.48 16.41 -3.51
CA GLY A 228 25.73 17.53 -2.94
C GLY A 228 24.42 17.13 -2.29
N ARG A 229 23.47 18.07 -2.16
CA ARG A 229 22.19 17.84 -1.52
C ARG A 229 21.28 17.00 -2.44
N LEU A 230 21.04 15.75 -2.02
CA LEU A 230 20.36 14.76 -2.82
C LEU A 230 18.93 14.50 -2.29
N PHE A 231 17.96 14.73 -3.15
CA PHE A 231 16.55 14.35 -2.93
C PHE A 231 16.24 13.11 -3.77
N MET A 232 15.49 12.18 -3.20
CA MET A 232 15.17 10.93 -3.87
C MET A 232 13.69 10.56 -3.78
N TYR A 233 13.14 10.20 -4.92
CA TYR A 233 11.88 9.52 -5.03
C TYR A 233 12.13 8.06 -5.42
N ALA A 234 11.64 7.09 -4.65
CA ALA A 234 11.77 5.68 -4.98
C ALA A 234 10.40 5.00 -5.05
N GLY A 235 10.05 4.40 -6.19
CA GLY A 235 8.82 3.62 -6.39
C GLY A 235 8.16 3.82 -7.74
N ASN A 236 6.86 3.47 -7.85
CA ASN A 236 6.10 3.61 -9.10
C ASN A 236 6.04 5.07 -9.59
N ILE A 237 6.42 5.30 -10.84
CA ILE A 237 6.36 6.59 -11.53
C ILE A 237 5.08 6.62 -12.37
N GLY A 238 3.94 6.77 -11.68
CA GLY A 238 2.61 6.79 -12.30
C GLY A 238 1.99 8.19 -12.29
N GLU A 239 0.82 8.32 -12.91
CA GLU A 239 0.11 9.60 -13.01
C GLU A 239 -0.40 10.13 -11.65
N LEU A 240 -0.82 9.23 -10.76
CA LEU A 240 -1.34 9.60 -9.45
C LEU A 240 -0.28 10.19 -8.51
N GLN A 241 1.00 10.00 -8.83
CA GLN A 241 2.11 10.56 -8.08
C GLN A 241 2.36 12.04 -8.37
N GLY A 242 1.90 12.55 -9.52
CA GLY A 242 1.97 13.99 -9.84
C GLY A 242 3.38 14.58 -9.72
N LEU A 243 4.38 13.93 -10.30
CA LEU A 243 5.81 14.32 -10.16
C LEU A 243 6.20 15.51 -11.02
N GLU A 244 5.43 15.89 -12.03
CA GLU A 244 5.75 16.96 -12.96
C GLU A 244 6.00 18.32 -12.28
N PRO A 245 5.14 18.82 -11.37
CA PRO A 245 5.38 20.08 -10.66
C PRO A 245 6.64 20.06 -9.79
N LEU A 246 7.00 18.91 -9.23
CA LEU A 246 8.26 18.77 -8.48
C LEU A 246 9.47 18.88 -9.41
N ILE A 247 9.45 18.23 -10.57
CA ILE A 247 10.51 18.38 -11.58
C ILE A 247 10.68 19.84 -11.98
N GLU A 248 9.59 20.57 -12.20
CA GLU A 248 9.62 22.02 -12.49
C GLU A 248 10.22 22.84 -11.34
N ALA A 249 9.93 22.48 -10.10
CA ALA A 249 10.51 23.13 -8.92
C ALA A 249 12.02 22.86 -8.81
N PHE A 250 12.46 21.60 -9.04
CA PHE A 250 13.88 21.26 -9.04
C PHE A 250 14.67 21.97 -10.17
N ALA A 251 14.07 22.16 -11.34
CA ALA A 251 14.66 22.94 -12.41
C ALA A 251 15.00 24.40 -12.01
N LYS A 252 14.34 24.94 -10.97
CA LYS A 252 14.62 26.27 -10.38
C LYS A 252 15.57 26.23 -9.18
N CYS A 253 16.09 25.05 -8.85
CA CYS A 253 17.02 24.81 -7.75
C CYS A 253 18.22 23.98 -8.24
N PRO A 254 19.04 24.51 -9.18
CA PRO A 254 20.09 23.73 -9.87
C PRO A 254 21.21 23.22 -8.94
N GLU A 255 21.35 23.78 -7.76
CA GLU A 255 22.30 23.38 -6.71
C GLU A 255 21.83 22.16 -5.88
N THR A 256 20.69 21.59 -6.22
CA THR A 256 20.15 20.34 -5.63
C THR A 256 19.97 19.28 -6.69
N SER A 257 20.02 18.02 -6.34
CA SER A 257 19.76 16.92 -7.27
C SER A 257 18.49 16.15 -6.88
N LEU A 258 17.65 15.85 -7.87
CA LEU A 258 16.51 14.94 -7.75
C LEU A 258 16.83 13.64 -8.47
N VAL A 259 16.75 12.51 -7.76
CA VAL A 259 16.84 11.17 -8.34
C VAL A 259 15.51 10.46 -8.24
N LEU A 260 14.98 10.03 -9.39
CA LEU A 260 13.75 9.27 -9.51
C LEU A 260 14.10 7.80 -9.78
N VAL A 261 13.92 6.94 -8.79
CA VAL A 261 14.22 5.50 -8.87
C VAL A 261 12.92 4.73 -9.06
N GLY A 262 12.73 4.08 -10.21
CA GLY A 262 11.53 3.29 -10.45
C GLY A 262 11.10 3.23 -11.91
N GLU A 263 9.99 2.53 -12.12
CA GLU A 263 9.32 2.39 -13.42
C GLU A 263 7.86 2.86 -13.30
N GLY A 264 7.19 3.06 -14.41
CA GLY A 264 5.78 3.42 -14.45
C GLY A 264 5.37 4.14 -15.71
N ILE A 265 4.06 4.28 -15.91
CA ILE A 265 3.47 4.80 -17.16
C ILE A 265 3.81 6.27 -17.43
N ALA A 266 4.09 7.07 -16.39
CA ALA A 266 4.47 8.48 -16.55
C ALA A 266 5.97 8.69 -16.77
N ARG A 267 6.82 7.63 -16.64
CA ARG A 267 8.28 7.78 -16.72
C ARG A 267 8.73 8.40 -18.04
N ALA A 268 8.25 7.90 -19.17
CA ALA A 268 8.66 8.35 -20.50
C ALA A 268 8.31 9.82 -20.74
N SER A 269 7.12 10.26 -20.35
CA SER A 269 6.70 11.68 -20.48
C SER A 269 7.52 12.61 -19.59
N LEU A 270 7.85 12.19 -18.37
CA LEU A 270 8.68 12.96 -17.44
C LEU A 270 10.14 13.04 -17.93
N GLN A 271 10.69 11.98 -18.50
CA GLN A 271 12.01 12.00 -19.15
C GLN A 271 12.03 12.96 -20.34
N HIS A 272 10.97 12.95 -21.15
CA HIS A 272 10.84 13.91 -22.25
C HIS A 272 10.77 15.36 -21.75
N LEU A 273 10.01 15.63 -20.68
CA LEU A 273 9.96 16.93 -20.03
C LEU A 273 11.36 17.42 -19.61
N VAL A 274 12.13 16.57 -18.93
CA VAL A 274 13.48 16.88 -18.45
C VAL A 274 14.42 17.18 -19.61
N THR A 275 14.41 16.34 -20.65
CA THR A 275 15.27 16.52 -21.83
C THR A 275 14.89 17.76 -22.65
N SER A 276 13.59 18.00 -22.89
CA SER A 276 13.10 19.12 -23.70
C SER A 276 13.32 20.49 -23.05
N ARG A 277 13.51 20.53 -21.74
CA ARG A 277 13.76 21.77 -20.97
C ARG A 277 15.20 21.89 -20.47
N ASP A 278 16.12 21.04 -20.92
CA ASP A 278 17.54 21.00 -20.49
C ASP A 278 17.70 21.00 -18.96
N ILE A 279 16.89 20.21 -18.24
CA ILE A 279 16.96 20.12 -16.77
C ILE A 279 18.08 19.14 -16.39
N LEU A 280 19.20 19.66 -15.89
CA LEU A 280 20.41 18.88 -15.67
C LEU A 280 20.49 18.20 -14.30
N ASN A 281 19.70 18.63 -13.32
CA ASN A 281 19.74 18.16 -11.95
C ASN A 281 18.62 17.16 -11.59
N VAL A 282 17.93 16.62 -12.61
CA VAL A 282 16.91 15.55 -12.44
C VAL A 282 17.35 14.29 -13.16
N HIS A 283 17.47 13.20 -12.42
CA HIS A 283 18.03 11.93 -12.91
C HIS A 283 17.02 10.79 -12.74
N PHE A 284 17.00 9.86 -13.71
CA PHE A 284 16.13 8.69 -13.69
C PHE A 284 16.96 7.42 -13.59
N LEU A 285 16.67 6.59 -12.60
CA LEU A 285 17.25 5.26 -12.43
C LEU A 285 16.17 4.18 -12.58
N PRO A 286 16.52 2.98 -13.06
CA PRO A 286 15.58 1.87 -13.10
C PRO A 286 15.16 1.45 -11.70
N SER A 287 14.05 0.69 -11.60
CA SER A 287 13.65 0.08 -10.33
C SER A 287 14.76 -0.80 -9.77
N GLN A 288 14.93 -0.76 -8.46
CA GLN A 288 15.94 -1.55 -7.76
C GLN A 288 15.30 -2.74 -7.05
N PRO A 289 16.00 -3.87 -6.96
CA PRO A 289 15.57 -5.01 -6.13
C PRO A 289 15.40 -4.62 -4.66
N ILE A 290 14.53 -5.34 -3.95
CA ILE A 290 14.19 -5.05 -2.55
C ILE A 290 15.41 -5.06 -1.62
N ASP A 291 16.37 -5.93 -1.87
CA ASP A 291 17.64 -6.05 -1.14
C ASP A 291 18.63 -4.91 -1.41
N ARG A 292 18.41 -4.13 -2.47
CA ARG A 292 19.28 -2.99 -2.86
C ARG A 292 18.66 -1.63 -2.65
N ILE A 293 17.33 -1.52 -2.69
CA ILE A 293 16.65 -0.21 -2.61
C ILE A 293 16.99 0.55 -1.33
N GLY A 294 17.24 -0.17 -0.22
CA GLY A 294 17.65 0.41 1.05
C GLY A 294 18.94 1.25 0.96
N LEU A 295 19.91 0.83 0.14
CA LEU A 295 21.15 1.57 -0.10
C LEU A 295 20.90 2.90 -0.81
N PHE A 296 19.98 2.92 -1.79
CA PHE A 296 19.59 4.13 -2.50
C PHE A 296 18.87 5.10 -1.55
N ILE A 297 17.91 4.60 -0.78
CA ILE A 297 17.20 5.40 0.23
C ILE A 297 18.20 5.99 1.24
N ALA A 298 19.18 5.20 1.71
CA ALA A 298 20.21 5.63 2.64
C ALA A 298 21.17 6.68 2.05
N ALA A 299 21.37 6.68 0.72
CA ALA A 299 22.26 7.63 0.04
C ALA A 299 21.66 9.03 -0.10
N ALA A 300 20.35 9.20 0.04
CA ALA A 300 19.68 10.49 -0.08
C ALA A 300 19.64 11.26 1.23
N ASP A 301 19.71 12.60 1.16
CA ASP A 301 19.51 13.47 2.32
C ASP A 301 18.03 13.60 2.66
N VAL A 302 17.17 13.66 1.65
CA VAL A 302 15.73 13.89 1.79
C VAL A 302 14.98 12.92 0.86
N GLN A 303 13.95 12.28 1.37
CA GLN A 303 13.05 11.46 0.57
C GLN A 303 11.85 12.25 0.07
N ILE A 304 11.34 11.90 -1.11
CA ILE A 304 10.16 12.54 -1.69
C ILE A 304 8.97 11.58 -1.63
N VAL A 305 7.86 12.11 -1.13
CA VAL A 305 6.53 11.52 -1.25
C VAL A 305 5.66 12.48 -2.04
N SER A 306 5.05 12.01 -3.13
CA SER A 306 4.24 12.85 -3.99
C SER A 306 2.95 12.13 -4.37
N LEU A 307 1.84 12.83 -4.24
CA LEU A 307 0.48 12.39 -4.60
C LEU A 307 -0.27 13.56 -5.22
N ARG A 308 -1.08 13.29 -6.24
CA ARG A 308 -2.04 14.28 -6.77
C ARG A 308 -3.07 14.65 -5.71
N ASP A 309 -3.69 15.82 -5.86
CA ASP A 309 -4.76 16.27 -5.00
C ASP A 309 -6.10 15.72 -5.50
N THR A 310 -6.49 14.58 -4.94
CA THR A 310 -7.84 14.01 -5.10
C THR A 310 -8.40 13.63 -3.74
N ARG A 311 -9.73 13.56 -3.62
CA ARG A 311 -10.39 13.18 -2.36
C ARG A 311 -9.88 11.84 -1.84
N LEU A 312 -9.67 10.87 -2.71
CA LEU A 312 -9.19 9.54 -2.35
C LEU A 312 -7.73 9.58 -1.89
N LEU A 313 -6.86 10.32 -2.59
CA LEU A 313 -5.44 10.39 -2.25
C LEU A 313 -5.16 11.20 -0.98
N ARG A 314 -6.04 12.14 -0.62
CA ARG A 314 -6.00 12.81 0.69
C ARG A 314 -6.22 11.84 1.86
N ALA A 315 -7.02 10.79 1.64
CA ALA A 315 -7.32 9.73 2.59
C ALA A 315 -6.47 8.46 2.33
N THR A 316 -5.23 8.62 1.89
CA THR A 316 -4.33 7.49 1.57
C THR A 316 -3.00 7.64 2.29
N MET A 317 -2.53 6.55 2.89
CA MET A 317 -1.20 6.46 3.50
C MET A 317 -0.32 5.53 2.65
N PRO A 318 0.54 6.06 1.76
CA PRO A 318 1.36 5.23 0.89
C PRO A 318 2.48 4.53 1.67
N SER A 319 2.74 3.27 1.38
CA SER A 319 3.83 2.48 1.99
C SER A 319 5.22 3.11 1.79
N LYS A 320 5.38 3.93 0.74
CA LYS A 320 6.59 4.71 0.50
C LYS A 320 6.90 5.65 1.67
N LEU A 321 5.90 6.34 2.23
CA LEU A 321 6.11 7.21 3.39
C LEU A 321 6.63 6.39 4.58
N GLN A 322 6.03 5.24 4.83
CA GLN A 322 6.45 4.34 5.90
C GLN A 322 7.91 3.87 5.71
N SER A 323 8.30 3.52 4.47
CA SER A 323 9.68 3.13 4.16
C SER A 323 10.68 4.29 4.35
N CYS A 324 10.31 5.52 3.97
CA CYS A 324 11.14 6.70 4.20
C CYS A 324 11.36 6.96 5.70
N MET A 325 10.29 6.85 6.49
CA MET A 325 10.33 7.01 7.94
C MET A 325 11.14 5.89 8.61
N ALA A 326 10.95 4.65 8.17
CA ALA A 326 11.72 3.50 8.63
C ALA A 326 13.23 3.66 8.39
N ALA A 327 13.61 4.29 7.28
CA ALA A 327 15.01 4.58 6.94
C ALA A 327 15.59 5.81 7.67
N SER A 328 14.88 6.42 8.59
CA SER A 328 15.31 7.64 9.32
C SER A 328 15.66 8.78 8.35
N ARG A 329 14.84 9.01 7.32
CA ARG A 329 15.07 10.11 6.38
C ARG A 329 13.99 11.17 6.51
N PRO A 330 14.36 12.47 6.49
CA PRO A 330 13.38 13.53 6.39
C PRO A 330 12.63 13.45 5.07
N VAL A 331 11.39 13.92 5.05
CA VAL A 331 10.51 13.81 3.89
C VAL A 331 10.12 15.18 3.37
N LEU A 332 10.26 15.40 2.06
CA LEU A 332 9.54 16.43 1.32
C LEU A 332 8.27 15.79 0.74
N ALA A 333 7.12 16.15 1.29
CA ALA A 333 5.84 15.64 0.82
C ALA A 333 5.12 16.68 -0.05
N SER A 334 4.92 16.36 -1.34
CA SER A 334 3.96 17.07 -2.20
C SER A 334 2.62 16.32 -2.12
N ALA A 335 1.87 16.57 -1.06
CA ALA A 335 0.66 15.82 -0.74
C ALA A 335 -0.27 16.67 0.13
N ALA A 336 -1.57 16.32 0.14
CA ALA A 336 -2.57 16.88 1.03
C ALA A 336 -3.21 15.79 1.90
N GLY A 337 -3.95 16.17 2.94
CA GLY A 337 -4.61 15.25 3.86
C GLY A 337 -3.64 14.46 4.73
N ASP A 338 -3.93 13.19 4.98
CA ASP A 338 -3.27 12.37 6.01
C ASP A 338 -1.72 12.33 5.90
N VAL A 339 -1.18 12.38 4.69
CA VAL A 339 0.29 12.44 4.49
C VAL A 339 0.86 13.77 4.97
N ALA A 340 0.24 14.89 4.59
CA ALA A 340 0.70 16.22 4.97
C ALA A 340 0.56 16.43 6.49
N ASP A 341 -0.55 15.99 7.06
CA ASP A 341 -0.84 16.09 8.49
C ASP A 341 0.16 15.28 9.31
N LEU A 342 0.49 14.06 8.86
CA LEU A 342 1.46 13.20 9.53
C LEU A 342 2.86 13.82 9.51
N ILE A 343 3.35 14.30 8.35
CA ILE A 343 4.67 14.93 8.23
C ILE A 343 4.78 16.17 9.12
N THR A 344 3.71 16.96 9.19
CA THR A 344 3.65 18.16 10.02
C THR A 344 3.63 17.80 11.51
N ALA A 345 2.77 16.88 11.91
CA ALA A 345 2.62 16.48 13.31
C ALA A 345 3.85 15.75 13.87
N SER A 346 4.53 14.96 13.03
CA SER A 346 5.77 14.26 13.43
C SER A 346 7.02 15.12 13.31
N GLU A 347 6.92 16.34 12.77
CA GLU A 347 8.07 17.21 12.46
C GLU A 347 9.19 16.47 11.67
N SER A 348 8.81 15.52 10.84
CA SER A 348 9.72 14.64 10.11
C SER A 348 10.11 15.17 8.74
N GLY A 349 9.68 16.38 8.39
CA GLY A 349 9.97 16.97 7.08
C GLY A 349 9.15 18.23 6.78
N ILE A 350 8.93 18.46 5.49
CA ILE A 350 8.11 19.58 5.00
C ILE A 350 7.03 19.03 4.07
N ALA A 351 5.77 19.43 4.32
CA ALA A 351 4.66 19.17 3.40
C ALA A 351 4.31 20.44 2.63
N VAL A 352 4.04 20.27 1.32
CA VAL A 352 3.59 21.35 0.43
C VAL A 352 2.34 20.90 -0.33
N PRO A 353 1.45 21.81 -0.71
CA PRO A 353 0.28 21.47 -1.51
C PRO A 353 0.68 20.84 -2.85
N PRO A 354 -0.02 19.79 -3.30
CA PRO A 354 0.23 19.18 -4.60
C PRO A 354 0.05 20.19 -5.74
N GLY A 355 1.03 20.24 -6.65
CA GLY A 355 0.99 21.16 -7.80
C GLY A 355 1.43 22.59 -7.50
N ASP A 356 1.69 22.95 -6.25
CA ASP A 356 2.20 24.29 -5.87
C ASP A 356 3.72 24.35 -6.08
N VAL A 357 4.11 24.73 -7.31
CA VAL A 357 5.53 24.85 -7.69
C VAL A 357 6.27 25.91 -6.84
N PRO A 358 5.74 27.12 -6.58
CA PRO A 358 6.37 28.06 -5.67
C PRO A 358 6.63 27.51 -4.28
N ALA A 359 5.63 26.90 -3.65
CA ALA A 359 5.79 26.28 -2.31
C ALA A 359 6.84 25.14 -2.33
N ALA A 360 6.88 24.36 -3.41
CA ALA A 360 7.88 23.31 -3.59
C ALA A 360 9.31 23.89 -3.71
N ILE A 361 9.51 24.97 -4.47
CA ILE A 361 10.79 25.67 -4.57
C ILE A 361 11.27 26.15 -3.19
N ASP A 362 10.39 26.80 -2.43
CA ASP A 362 10.74 27.30 -1.10
C ASP A 362 11.09 26.16 -0.13
N ALA A 363 10.35 25.05 -0.17
CA ALA A 363 10.65 23.87 0.63
C ALA A 363 11.98 23.20 0.24
N ILE A 364 12.27 23.08 -1.06
CA ILE A 364 13.53 22.53 -1.56
C ILE A 364 14.70 23.39 -1.08
N ARG A 365 14.61 24.72 -1.21
CA ARG A 365 15.65 25.66 -0.73
C ARG A 365 15.85 25.56 0.77
N ARG A 366 14.77 25.54 1.56
CA ARG A 366 14.85 25.35 3.02
C ARG A 366 15.56 24.07 3.38
N LEU A 367 15.20 22.93 2.77
CA LEU A 367 15.83 21.64 3.06
C LEU A 367 17.28 21.58 2.54
N ARG A 368 17.60 22.27 1.44
CA ARG A 368 18.97 22.43 0.96
C ARG A 368 19.84 23.14 2.00
N ASP A 369 19.34 24.25 2.53
CA ASP A 369 20.08 25.13 3.45
C ASP A 369 20.05 24.63 4.91
N THR A 370 19.22 23.61 5.20
CA THR A 370 19.14 22.99 6.52
C THR A 370 20.43 22.23 6.84
N PRO A 371 21.07 22.49 8.00
CA PRO A 371 22.26 21.75 8.43
C PRO A 371 22.02 20.23 8.48
N THR A 372 23.05 19.46 8.18
CA THR A 372 22.96 17.99 8.15
C THR A 372 22.47 17.41 9.46
N ASP A 373 22.94 17.93 10.62
CA ASP A 373 22.50 17.46 11.93
C ASP A 373 21.00 17.69 12.16
N THR A 374 20.46 18.80 11.64
CA THR A 374 19.02 19.10 11.73
C THR A 374 18.22 18.14 10.84
N LEU A 375 18.72 17.82 9.64
CA LEU A 375 18.08 16.81 8.78
C LEU A 375 18.11 15.41 9.42
N LEU A 376 19.22 15.06 10.08
CA LEU A 376 19.30 13.79 10.81
C LEU A 376 18.32 13.76 11.98
N GLU A 377 18.10 14.89 12.66
CA GLU A 377 17.09 14.97 13.72
C GLU A 377 15.66 14.82 13.19
N MET A 378 15.32 15.46 12.07
CA MET A 378 14.04 15.21 11.38
C MET A 378 13.89 13.72 11.03
N GLY A 379 14.97 13.09 10.55
CA GLY A 379 15.01 11.66 10.26
C GLY A 379 14.79 10.79 11.51
N ARG A 380 15.35 11.15 12.67
CA ARG A 380 15.11 10.44 13.93
C ARG A 380 13.65 10.53 14.38
N ARG A 381 13.00 11.70 14.20
CA ARG A 381 11.56 11.86 14.46
C ARG A 381 10.72 11.02 13.53
N ALA A 382 11.08 10.96 12.24
CA ALA A 382 10.45 10.06 11.29
C ALA A 382 10.52 8.60 11.76
N ARG A 383 11.72 8.16 12.18
CA ARG A 383 11.94 6.79 12.68
C ARG A 383 11.15 6.50 13.96
N ALA A 384 11.15 7.41 14.90
CA ALA A 384 10.38 7.26 16.14
C ALA A 384 8.88 7.10 15.85
N HIS A 385 8.35 7.88 14.89
CA HIS A 385 6.97 7.73 14.47
C HIS A 385 6.71 6.37 13.80
N TYR A 386 7.63 5.88 12.95
CA TYR A 386 7.56 4.56 12.34
C TYR A 386 7.52 3.45 13.40
N GLU A 387 8.43 3.48 14.37
CA GLU A 387 8.52 2.47 15.44
C GLU A 387 7.24 2.39 16.28
N LEU A 388 6.59 3.51 16.52
CA LEU A 388 5.34 3.57 17.31
C LEU A 388 4.09 3.16 16.50
N ASN A 389 4.10 3.29 15.16
CA ASN A 389 2.88 3.18 14.38
C ASN A 389 2.94 2.23 13.20
N PHE A 390 4.12 2.00 12.60
CA PHE A 390 4.29 1.30 11.34
C PHE A 390 5.26 0.11 11.40
N ALA A 391 5.86 -0.15 12.56
CA ALA A 391 6.71 -1.32 12.75
C ALA A 391 5.86 -2.61 12.68
N PRO A 392 6.42 -3.71 12.14
CA PRO A 392 5.68 -4.97 11.97
C PRO A 392 5.04 -5.47 13.26
N ASP A 393 5.78 -5.51 14.37
CA ASP A 393 5.25 -5.98 15.65
C ASP A 393 4.05 -5.17 16.12
N VAL A 394 4.12 -3.83 16.02
CA VAL A 394 3.01 -2.94 16.39
C VAL A 394 1.78 -3.18 15.53
N GLY A 395 1.98 -3.38 14.22
CA GLY A 395 0.90 -3.69 13.29
C GLY A 395 0.22 -5.01 13.60
N VAL A 396 1.02 -6.06 13.84
CA VAL A 396 0.52 -7.40 14.17
C VAL A 396 -0.18 -7.41 15.54
N ASP A 397 0.38 -6.75 16.57
CA ASP A 397 -0.25 -6.65 17.90
C ASP A 397 -1.62 -5.95 17.85
N ARG A 398 -1.70 -4.86 17.10
CA ARG A 398 -2.98 -4.16 16.89
C ARG A 398 -4.00 -5.04 16.17
N LEU A 399 -3.58 -5.73 15.11
CA LEU A 399 -4.44 -6.63 14.36
C LEU A 399 -4.92 -7.79 15.22
N GLU A 400 -4.01 -8.47 15.93
CA GLU A 400 -4.34 -9.58 16.85
C GLU A 400 -5.40 -9.16 17.87
N SER A 401 -5.17 -8.04 18.56
CA SER A 401 -6.12 -7.49 19.54
C SER A 401 -7.51 -7.21 18.94
N LEU A 402 -7.58 -6.75 17.69
CA LEU A 402 -8.83 -6.51 16.97
C LEU A 402 -9.55 -7.83 16.64
N LEU A 403 -8.82 -8.85 16.21
CA LEU A 403 -9.38 -10.16 15.90
C LEU A 403 -9.88 -10.89 17.16
N GLU A 404 -9.15 -10.77 18.28
CA GLU A 404 -9.57 -11.32 19.58
C GLU A 404 -10.87 -10.69 20.07
N ARG A 405 -10.99 -9.36 20.00
CA ARG A 405 -12.24 -8.65 20.32
C ARG A 405 -13.40 -9.10 19.46
N ALA A 406 -13.17 -9.27 18.15
CA ALA A 406 -14.19 -9.74 17.22
C ALA A 406 -14.67 -11.18 17.56
N THR A 407 -13.76 -12.05 18.05
CA THR A 407 -14.11 -13.42 18.45
C THR A 407 -14.79 -13.50 19.83
N ALA A 408 -14.38 -12.64 20.78
CA ALA A 408 -14.94 -12.60 22.13
C ALA A 408 -16.43 -12.17 22.13
N THR A 409 -16.81 -11.22 21.31
CA THR A 409 -18.20 -10.75 21.15
C THR A 409 -19.15 -11.88 20.74
N ARG A 410 -18.68 -12.88 20.00
CA ARG A 410 -19.47 -14.04 19.59
C ARG A 410 -19.70 -15.05 20.70
N ARG A 411 -18.75 -15.19 21.65
CA ARG A 411 -18.88 -16.18 22.76
C ARG A 411 -19.91 -15.75 23.80
N ASN A 412 -20.26 -14.46 23.80
CA ASN A 412 -21.19 -13.84 24.75
C ASN A 412 -22.60 -13.62 24.18
N CYS A 413 -22.85 -13.94 22.90
CA CYS A 413 -24.17 -13.96 22.25
C CYS A 413 -24.62 -15.38 21.95
#